data_8ed5a38b4e754f7497c77cd4a59faf1b
#
_entry.id   8ed5a38b4e754f7497c77cd4a59faf1b
#
_cell.length_a   1.000
_cell.length_b   1.000
_cell.length_c   1.000
_cell.angle_alpha   90.00
_cell.angle_beta   90.00
_cell.angle_gamma   90.00
#
_symmetry.space_group_name_H-M   'P 1'
#
loop_
_entity.id
_entity.type
_entity.pdbx_description
1 polymer ?
#
loop_
_entity_poly.entity_id
_entity_poly.type
_entity_poly.pdbx_seq_one_letter_code
_entity_poly.pdbx_strand_id
1 'polypeptide(L)'
;MYYLLPFRFHVFRNQELLTNDLGDYLLLPRGSVQRIVDREVLPEEELYKSLTASFFIYEKPLPRLIDTMAVRLATRKAFLDHFTALHIFVLTLRCNQNCIYCQASSQESCRNEYDMSEHTLLHAVDLMFRSPSPCLTMEFQGGEPTLVPHLIRRAIEYAEEKNLTENRKLTYVICTNSVNLTDELLNLCRQYGAVISTSLDGPLYLHNHNRGKTDSYQRVVAGIAKAREELGEGRVSALMTTSEYSLGFPREIIDAYRENGFHSIFIRQFFHVSQKHRVLHPTLRHLIIHRK
;
A
#
# COMPACT_ATOMS: atom_id res chain seq x y z
N MET A 1 19.02 -36.98 10.41
CA MET A 1 19.58 -35.63 10.18
C MET A 1 18.77 -34.98 9.06
N TYR A 2 18.30 -33.74 9.22
CA TYR A 2 17.54 -33.02 8.21
C TYR A 2 18.31 -31.79 7.72
N TYR A 3 17.89 -31.24 6.59
CA TYR A 3 18.39 -30.02 5.99
C TYR A 3 17.33 -28.92 6.09
N LEU A 4 17.75 -27.69 6.28
CA LEU A 4 16.85 -26.55 6.35
C LEU A 4 16.52 -26.04 4.94
N LEU A 5 15.25 -25.73 4.69
CA LEU A 5 14.80 -24.90 3.58
C LEU A 5 14.75 -23.42 4.02
N PRO A 6 14.84 -22.48 3.09
CA PRO A 6 14.78 -21.05 3.44
C PRO A 6 13.47 -20.69 4.17
N PHE A 7 13.60 -20.08 5.32
CA PHE A 7 12.48 -19.54 6.07
C PHE A 7 12.84 -18.22 6.76
N ARG A 8 11.81 -17.51 7.18
CA ARG A 8 11.91 -16.32 8.03
C ARG A 8 11.19 -16.62 9.32
N PHE A 9 11.63 -15.99 10.40
CA PHE A 9 10.92 -16.10 11.66
C PHE A 9 10.74 -14.73 12.32
N HIS A 10 9.72 -14.63 13.15
CA HIS A 10 9.41 -13.46 13.92
C HIS A 10 8.94 -13.86 15.31
N VAL A 11 9.48 -13.19 16.33
CA VAL A 11 9.02 -13.40 17.73
C VAL A 11 7.78 -12.53 17.95
N PHE A 12 6.68 -13.19 18.34
CA PHE A 12 5.44 -12.53 18.64
C PHE A 12 4.95 -12.96 20.03
N ARG A 13 5.01 -12.05 20.98
CA ARG A 13 4.73 -12.34 22.40
C ARG A 13 5.65 -13.47 22.90
N ASN A 14 5.07 -14.60 23.34
CA ASN A 14 5.81 -15.77 23.81
C ASN A 14 5.89 -16.90 22.78
N GLN A 15 5.71 -16.58 21.50
CA GLN A 15 5.71 -17.54 20.41
C GLN A 15 6.65 -17.09 19.30
N GLU A 16 6.97 -18.02 18.41
CA GLU A 16 7.78 -17.81 17.21
C GLU A 16 6.96 -18.16 15.98
N LEU A 17 6.76 -17.20 15.10
CA LEU A 17 6.10 -17.41 13.81
C LEU A 17 7.15 -17.68 12.75
N LEU A 18 7.13 -18.89 12.19
CA LEU A 18 7.90 -19.24 11.01
C LEU A 18 7.08 -19.02 9.75
N THR A 19 7.72 -18.55 8.69
CA THR A 19 7.09 -18.38 7.37
C THR A 19 8.10 -18.76 6.29
N ASN A 20 7.60 -19.33 5.18
CA ASN A 20 8.40 -19.60 3.99
C ASN A 20 7.85 -18.88 2.75
N ASP A 21 8.61 -18.94 1.65
CA ASP A 21 8.19 -18.29 0.39
C ASP A 21 7.06 -19.03 -0.32
N LEU A 22 6.75 -20.28 0.08
CA LEU A 22 5.62 -21.05 -0.43
C LEU A 22 4.28 -20.66 0.21
N GLY A 23 4.33 -19.87 1.30
CA GLY A 23 3.15 -19.36 2.00
C GLY A 23 2.75 -20.20 3.20
N ASP A 24 3.51 -21.22 3.54
CA ASP A 24 3.28 -21.97 4.77
C ASP A 24 3.78 -21.17 5.97
N TYR A 25 3.13 -21.39 7.11
CA TYR A 25 3.54 -20.79 8.38
C TYR A 25 3.32 -21.78 9.52
N LEU A 26 4.12 -21.64 10.56
CA LEU A 26 3.96 -22.36 11.83
C LEU A 26 4.10 -21.36 12.98
N LEU A 27 3.21 -21.48 13.95
CA LEU A 27 3.28 -20.73 15.20
C LEU A 27 3.76 -21.68 16.29
N LEU A 28 4.95 -21.46 16.78
CA LEU A 28 5.67 -22.38 17.66
C LEU A 28 5.94 -21.74 19.02
N PRO A 29 6.15 -22.54 20.08
CA PRO A 29 6.66 -22.05 21.36
C PRO A 29 8.02 -21.36 21.19
N ARG A 30 8.32 -20.42 22.08
CA ARG A 30 9.61 -19.72 22.10
C ARG A 30 10.77 -20.71 22.30
N GLY A 31 11.86 -20.52 21.55
CA GLY A 31 13.02 -21.40 21.53
C GLY A 31 12.95 -22.54 20.50
N SER A 32 11.80 -22.72 19.84
CA SER A 32 11.65 -23.76 18.83
C SER A 32 12.54 -23.49 17.60
N VAL A 33 12.70 -22.23 17.20
CA VAL A 33 13.55 -21.86 16.05
C VAL A 33 15.00 -22.25 16.31
N GLN A 34 15.50 -22.02 17.53
CA GLN A 34 16.87 -22.40 17.87
C GLN A 34 17.06 -23.93 17.76
N ARG A 35 16.14 -24.73 18.31
CA ARG A 35 16.17 -26.19 18.17
C ARG A 35 16.14 -26.65 16.71
N ILE A 36 15.35 -25.97 15.86
CA ILE A 36 15.27 -26.26 14.42
C ILE A 36 16.62 -25.98 13.74
N VAL A 37 17.22 -24.84 14.01
CA VAL A 37 18.50 -24.41 13.42
C VAL A 37 19.65 -25.32 13.90
N ASP A 38 19.65 -25.69 15.16
CA ASP A 38 20.66 -26.57 15.78
C ASP A 38 20.44 -28.06 15.44
N ARG A 39 19.34 -28.37 14.71
CA ARG A 39 19.00 -29.73 14.27
C ARG A 39 18.69 -30.69 15.43
N GLU A 40 18.11 -30.16 16.49
CA GLU A 40 17.75 -30.88 17.70
C GLU A 40 16.34 -31.45 17.70
N VAL A 41 15.56 -31.22 16.63
CA VAL A 41 14.19 -31.77 16.50
C VAL A 41 14.30 -33.19 15.99
N LEU A 42 13.74 -34.12 16.76
CA LEU A 42 13.79 -35.55 16.46
C LEU A 42 12.66 -35.99 15.50
N PRO A 43 12.87 -37.02 14.65
CA PRO A 43 11.87 -37.50 13.69
C PRO A 43 10.54 -37.94 14.32
N GLU A 44 10.55 -38.36 15.58
CA GLU A 44 9.36 -38.82 16.31
C GLU A 44 8.49 -37.66 16.80
N GLU A 45 9.02 -36.44 16.86
CA GLU A 45 8.29 -35.28 17.33
C GLU A 45 7.23 -34.81 16.31
N GLU A 46 6.06 -34.38 16.79
CA GLU A 46 5.04 -33.74 15.95
C GLU A 46 5.54 -32.47 15.25
N LEU A 47 6.47 -31.76 15.88
CA LEU A 47 7.14 -30.62 15.28
C LEU A 47 7.88 -31.01 14.00
N TYR A 48 8.59 -32.15 14.01
CA TYR A 48 9.33 -32.65 12.83
C TYR A 48 8.40 -32.91 11.66
N LYS A 49 7.28 -33.58 11.91
CA LYS A 49 6.27 -33.86 10.89
C LYS A 49 5.67 -32.57 10.32
N SER A 50 5.35 -31.63 11.19
CA SER A 50 4.82 -30.32 10.78
C SER A 50 5.82 -29.51 9.94
N LEU A 51 7.10 -29.51 10.32
CA LEU A 51 8.17 -28.83 9.59
C LEU A 51 8.37 -29.45 8.20
N THR A 52 8.33 -30.79 8.09
CA THR A 52 8.47 -31.51 6.82
C THR A 52 7.25 -31.25 5.93
N ALA A 53 6.04 -31.37 6.47
CA ALA A 53 4.79 -31.17 5.72
C ALA A 53 4.66 -29.72 5.20
N SER A 54 5.20 -28.75 5.93
CA SER A 54 5.15 -27.32 5.57
C SER A 54 6.41 -26.82 4.88
N PHE A 55 7.27 -27.70 4.38
CA PHE A 55 8.48 -27.35 3.62
C PHE A 55 9.43 -26.40 4.36
N PHE A 56 9.66 -26.64 5.64
CA PHE A 56 10.71 -25.96 6.41
C PHE A 56 11.99 -26.79 6.49
N ILE A 57 11.85 -28.11 6.45
CA ILE A 57 12.98 -29.08 6.45
C ILE A 57 12.75 -30.19 5.41
N TYR A 58 13.86 -30.88 5.06
CA TYR A 58 13.82 -32.10 4.25
C TYR A 58 14.92 -33.07 4.68
N GLU A 59 14.73 -34.38 4.47
CA GLU A 59 15.69 -35.41 4.85
C GLU A 59 16.66 -35.78 3.73
N LYS A 60 16.14 -35.87 2.52
CA LYS A 60 16.91 -36.27 1.33
C LYS A 60 16.55 -35.39 0.16
N PRO A 61 17.51 -35.03 -0.70
CA PRO A 61 17.20 -34.35 -1.95
C PRO A 61 16.27 -35.22 -2.80
N LEU A 62 15.02 -34.80 -2.89
CA LEU A 62 14.02 -35.44 -3.76
C LEU A 62 13.79 -34.52 -4.95
N PRO A 63 14.08 -34.93 -6.20
CA PRO A 63 13.76 -34.13 -7.39
C PRO A 63 12.30 -33.68 -7.38
N ARG A 64 11.38 -34.57 -7.00
CA ARG A 64 9.93 -34.27 -6.86
C ARG A 64 9.61 -33.18 -5.83
N LEU A 65 10.44 -33.01 -4.81
CA LEU A 65 10.28 -31.94 -3.83
C LEU A 65 10.46 -30.57 -4.50
N ILE A 66 11.49 -30.41 -5.31
CA ILE A 66 11.78 -29.19 -6.07
C ILE A 66 10.63 -28.89 -7.02
N ASP A 67 10.16 -29.88 -7.76
CA ASP A 67 9.03 -29.74 -8.69
C ASP A 67 7.75 -29.30 -7.95
N THR A 68 7.45 -29.92 -6.80
CA THR A 68 6.29 -29.55 -5.98
C THR A 68 6.41 -28.11 -5.46
N MET A 69 7.58 -27.74 -4.97
CA MET A 69 7.84 -26.38 -4.50
C MET A 69 7.74 -25.36 -5.64
N ALA A 70 8.26 -25.68 -6.81
CA ALA A 70 8.18 -24.82 -7.99
C ALA A 70 6.74 -24.59 -8.44
N VAL A 71 5.92 -25.66 -8.50
CA VAL A 71 4.49 -25.56 -8.85
C VAL A 71 3.74 -24.71 -7.81
N ARG A 72 3.96 -24.96 -6.52
CA ARG A 72 3.31 -24.16 -5.45
C ARG A 72 3.71 -22.68 -5.53
N LEU A 73 4.99 -22.40 -5.75
CA LEU A 73 5.50 -21.03 -5.89
C LEU A 73 4.92 -20.36 -7.14
N ALA A 74 4.89 -21.05 -8.28
CA ALA A 74 4.30 -20.56 -9.51
C ALA A 74 2.82 -20.23 -9.32
N THR A 75 2.04 -21.18 -8.74
CA THR A 75 0.62 -20.95 -8.44
C THR A 75 0.41 -19.74 -7.53
N ARG A 76 1.21 -19.62 -6.47
CA ARG A 76 1.12 -18.48 -5.56
C ARG A 76 1.44 -17.15 -6.23
N LYS A 77 2.33 -17.16 -7.21
CA LYS A 77 2.77 -15.96 -7.94
C LYS A 77 2.09 -15.78 -9.29
N ALA A 78 1.09 -16.60 -9.62
CA ALA A 78 0.40 -16.54 -10.91
C ALA A 78 -0.23 -15.16 -11.20
N PHE A 79 -0.56 -14.37 -10.14
CA PHE A 79 -1.03 -13.00 -10.32
C PHE A 79 0.01 -12.08 -10.98
N LEU A 80 1.30 -12.46 -11.00
CA LEU A 80 2.37 -11.71 -11.66
C LEU A 80 2.35 -11.90 -13.18
N ASP A 81 1.66 -12.90 -13.70
CA ASP A 81 1.55 -13.12 -15.16
C ASP A 81 0.80 -11.97 -15.85
N HIS A 82 0.00 -11.22 -15.08
CA HIS A 82 -0.77 -10.06 -15.54
C HIS A 82 -0.29 -8.75 -14.92
N PHE A 83 0.96 -8.65 -14.53
CA PHE A 83 1.52 -7.39 -14.07
C PHE A 83 2.04 -6.59 -15.29
N THR A 84 2.06 -5.30 -15.29
CA THR A 84 1.82 -4.32 -14.22
C THR A 84 0.39 -3.84 -14.30
N ALA A 85 -0.40 -4.03 -13.25
CA ALA A 85 -1.79 -3.56 -13.24
C ALA A 85 -1.91 -2.13 -12.67
N LEU A 86 -1.02 -1.74 -11.73
CA LEU A 86 -1.02 -0.42 -11.10
C LEU A 86 0.02 0.49 -11.75
N HIS A 87 -0.43 1.64 -12.22
CA HIS A 87 0.38 2.69 -12.81
C HIS A 87 0.20 3.98 -12.03
N ILE A 88 1.28 4.50 -11.44
CA ILE A 88 1.28 5.70 -10.62
C ILE A 88 1.74 6.88 -11.47
N PHE A 89 0.87 7.88 -11.61
CA PHE A 89 1.11 9.12 -12.34
C PHE A 89 1.39 10.24 -11.35
N VAL A 90 2.66 10.66 -11.27
CA VAL A 90 3.09 11.81 -10.44
C VAL A 90 2.89 13.08 -11.25
N LEU A 91 1.69 13.68 -11.16
CA LEU A 91 1.28 14.79 -12.02
C LEU A 91 1.98 16.11 -11.69
N THR A 92 2.33 16.30 -10.42
CA THR A 92 3.01 17.50 -9.94
C THR A 92 3.76 17.19 -8.65
N LEU A 93 4.84 17.94 -8.38
CA LEU A 93 5.48 17.93 -7.07
C LEU A 93 4.98 19.08 -6.18
N ARG A 94 4.13 19.97 -6.71
CA ARG A 94 3.53 21.06 -5.90
C ARG A 94 2.59 20.49 -4.85
N CYS A 95 2.58 21.10 -3.66
CA CYS A 95 1.67 20.73 -2.59
C CYS A 95 1.25 21.96 -1.78
N ASN A 96 0.04 21.93 -1.27
CA ASN A 96 -0.51 22.91 -0.36
C ASN A 96 -0.33 22.54 1.12
N GLN A 97 0.37 21.43 1.41
CA GLN A 97 0.75 20.98 2.75
C GLN A 97 2.27 20.82 2.86
N ASN A 98 2.77 20.74 4.10
CA ASN A 98 4.19 20.59 4.40
C ASN A 98 4.42 19.44 5.39
N CYS A 99 4.08 18.22 4.96
CA CYS A 99 4.14 17.03 5.80
C CYS A 99 5.58 16.72 6.24
N ILE A 100 5.78 16.45 7.53
CA ILE A 100 7.11 16.16 8.12
C ILE A 100 7.77 14.89 7.54
N TYR A 101 6.98 14.00 6.97
CA TYR A 101 7.41 12.74 6.37
C TYR A 101 7.27 12.72 4.83
N CYS A 102 7.19 13.88 4.17
CA CYS A 102 6.98 13.95 2.73
C CYS A 102 8.07 13.22 1.96
N GLN A 103 7.70 12.14 1.26
CA GLN A 103 8.61 11.37 0.39
C GLN A 103 8.64 11.90 -1.04
N ALA A 104 7.63 12.70 -1.42
CA ALA A 104 7.53 13.26 -2.77
C ALA A 104 8.43 14.48 -2.99
N SER A 105 9.17 14.93 -1.96
CA SER A 105 9.97 16.17 -2.03
C SER A 105 9.13 17.35 -2.51
N SER A 106 7.95 17.51 -1.89
CA SER A 106 6.95 18.49 -2.30
C SER A 106 7.53 19.91 -2.42
N GLN A 107 7.05 20.62 -3.43
CA GLN A 107 7.41 21.98 -3.76
C GLN A 107 6.26 22.94 -3.43
N GLU A 108 6.57 24.24 -3.34
CA GLU A 108 5.56 25.26 -3.10
C GLU A 108 4.45 25.24 -4.18
N SER A 109 3.23 25.51 -3.77
CA SER A 109 2.05 25.42 -4.64
C SER A 109 2.04 26.39 -5.83
N CYS A 110 2.86 27.44 -5.80
CA CYS A 110 2.99 28.42 -6.88
C CYS A 110 4.03 28.06 -7.95
N ARG A 111 4.81 26.99 -7.76
CA ARG A 111 5.92 26.64 -8.65
C ARG A 111 5.50 25.71 -9.77
N ASN A 112 4.87 26.24 -10.81
CA ASN A 112 4.28 25.48 -11.93
C ASN A 112 5.31 24.71 -12.77
N GLU A 113 6.59 25.01 -12.67
CA GLU A 113 7.67 24.28 -13.34
C GLU A 113 7.80 22.82 -12.87
N TYR A 114 7.12 22.45 -11.78
CA TYR A 114 7.08 21.08 -11.26
C TYR A 114 5.84 20.29 -11.69
N ASP A 115 5.07 20.83 -12.63
CA ASP A 115 3.95 20.09 -13.23
C ASP A 115 4.41 19.21 -14.40
N MET A 116 3.81 18.04 -14.52
CA MET A 116 4.04 17.18 -15.67
C MET A 116 3.50 17.85 -16.93
N SER A 117 4.27 17.82 -18.03
CA SER A 117 3.76 18.32 -19.31
C SER A 117 2.68 17.37 -19.87
N GLU A 118 1.72 17.90 -20.61
CA GLU A 118 0.69 17.09 -21.28
C GLU A 118 1.33 16.05 -22.20
N HIS A 119 2.36 16.41 -22.93
CA HIS A 119 3.09 15.49 -23.80
C HIS A 119 3.63 14.28 -23.00
N THR A 120 4.28 14.50 -21.85
CA THR A 120 4.78 13.43 -20.98
C THR A 120 3.65 12.58 -20.43
N LEU A 121 2.53 13.22 -20.05
CA LEU A 121 1.34 12.54 -19.55
C LEU A 121 0.77 11.56 -20.57
N LEU A 122 0.57 11.99 -21.81
CA LEU A 122 0.03 11.15 -22.87
C LEU A 122 0.94 9.97 -23.19
N HIS A 123 2.27 10.17 -23.23
CA HIS A 123 3.23 9.09 -23.37
C HIS A 123 3.20 8.10 -22.21
N ALA A 124 2.99 8.57 -20.98
CA ALA A 124 2.85 7.70 -19.81
C ALA A 124 1.59 6.84 -19.91
N VAL A 125 0.48 7.38 -20.42
CA VAL A 125 -0.74 6.61 -20.71
C VAL A 125 -0.47 5.58 -21.82
N ASP A 126 0.24 5.95 -22.90
CA ASP A 126 0.63 4.99 -23.93
C ASP A 126 1.47 3.83 -23.38
N LEU A 127 2.39 4.15 -22.49
CA LEU A 127 3.23 3.14 -21.83
C LEU A 127 2.37 2.21 -20.93
N MET A 128 1.39 2.75 -20.22
CA MET A 128 0.46 1.97 -19.41
C MET A 128 -0.25 0.91 -20.24
N PHE A 129 -0.75 1.25 -21.44
CA PHE A 129 -1.44 0.32 -22.31
C PHE A 129 -0.53 -0.77 -22.91
N ARG A 130 0.80 -0.68 -22.80
CA ARG A 130 1.72 -1.79 -23.12
C ARG A 130 1.71 -2.91 -22.09
N SER A 131 1.10 -2.71 -20.93
CA SER A 131 0.96 -3.77 -19.94
C SER A 131 0.11 -4.93 -20.50
N PRO A 132 0.44 -6.18 -20.21
CA PRO A 132 -0.38 -7.34 -20.56
C PRO A 132 -1.63 -7.49 -19.69
N SER A 133 -1.77 -6.69 -18.60
CA SER A 133 -2.87 -6.82 -17.66
C SER A 133 -4.23 -6.50 -18.30
N PRO A 134 -5.25 -7.34 -18.12
CA PRO A 134 -6.61 -7.03 -18.54
C PRO A 134 -7.27 -5.94 -17.68
N CYS A 135 -6.70 -5.63 -16.51
CA CYS A 135 -7.17 -4.60 -15.59
C CYS A 135 -6.05 -3.60 -15.36
N LEU A 136 -6.30 -2.32 -15.62
CA LEU A 136 -5.33 -1.25 -15.44
C LEU A 136 -5.85 -0.25 -14.41
N THR A 137 -5.03 0.06 -13.43
CA THR A 137 -5.34 1.09 -12.44
C THR A 137 -4.42 2.29 -12.68
N MET A 138 -5.03 3.45 -12.92
CA MET A 138 -4.35 4.74 -12.94
C MET A 138 -4.48 5.39 -11.58
N GLU A 139 -3.36 5.53 -10.88
CA GLU A 139 -3.31 6.18 -9.58
C GLU A 139 -2.61 7.53 -9.71
N PHE A 140 -3.36 8.61 -9.54
CA PHE A 140 -2.85 9.97 -9.60
C PHE A 140 -2.26 10.37 -8.25
N GLN A 141 -0.97 10.65 -8.26
CA GLN A 141 -0.20 11.05 -7.09
C GLN A 141 0.63 12.29 -7.38
N GLY A 142 1.47 12.65 -6.40
CA GLY A 142 2.43 13.74 -6.53
C GLY A 142 2.70 14.40 -5.20
N GLY A 143 2.85 15.71 -5.22
CA GLY A 143 2.67 16.55 -4.04
C GLY A 143 1.17 16.57 -3.69
N GLU A 144 0.38 17.33 -4.46
CA GLU A 144 -1.09 17.32 -4.39
C GLU A 144 -1.67 17.36 -5.81
N PRO A 145 -2.15 16.23 -6.35
CA PRO A 145 -2.59 16.15 -7.74
C PRO A 145 -3.82 17.01 -8.04
N THR A 146 -4.61 17.37 -7.02
CA THR A 146 -5.79 18.24 -7.21
C THR A 146 -5.43 19.69 -7.51
N LEU A 147 -4.16 20.08 -7.46
CA LEU A 147 -3.68 21.36 -7.95
C LEU A 147 -3.61 21.43 -9.49
N VAL A 148 -3.65 20.29 -10.17
CA VAL A 148 -3.62 20.17 -11.63
C VAL A 148 -4.78 19.30 -12.15
N PRO A 149 -6.04 19.64 -11.85
CA PRO A 149 -7.20 18.82 -12.19
C PRO A 149 -7.36 18.64 -13.71
N HIS A 150 -6.90 19.60 -14.50
CA HIS A 150 -6.89 19.50 -15.98
C HIS A 150 -6.02 18.33 -16.47
N LEU A 151 -4.90 18.02 -15.81
CA LEU A 151 -4.07 16.86 -16.15
C LEU A 151 -4.74 15.54 -15.77
N ILE A 152 -5.44 15.49 -14.63
CA ILE A 152 -6.24 14.32 -14.26
C ILE A 152 -7.31 14.06 -15.31
N ARG A 153 -8.10 15.08 -15.68
CA ARG A 153 -9.11 15.01 -16.72
C ARG A 153 -8.51 14.50 -18.04
N ARG A 154 -7.45 15.15 -18.50
CA ARG A 154 -6.81 14.81 -19.78
C ARG A 154 -6.30 13.37 -19.83
N ALA A 155 -5.71 12.89 -18.72
CA ALA A 155 -5.23 11.51 -18.63
C ALA A 155 -6.37 10.50 -18.73
N ILE A 156 -7.47 10.75 -17.99
CA ILE A 156 -8.64 9.86 -17.99
C ILE A 156 -9.30 9.85 -19.38
N GLU A 157 -9.56 11.01 -19.96
CA GLU A 157 -10.19 11.12 -21.29
C GLU A 157 -9.36 10.40 -22.36
N TYR A 158 -8.04 10.59 -22.35
CA TYR A 158 -7.16 9.90 -23.30
C TYR A 158 -7.09 8.39 -23.06
N ALA A 159 -7.11 7.95 -21.80
CA ALA A 159 -7.14 6.52 -21.48
C ALA A 159 -8.47 5.88 -21.94
N GLU A 160 -9.60 6.55 -21.75
CA GLU A 160 -10.90 6.06 -22.23
C GLU A 160 -10.97 6.02 -23.77
N GLU A 161 -10.43 7.03 -24.45
CA GLU A 161 -10.32 7.03 -25.92
C GLU A 161 -9.55 5.80 -26.42
N LYS A 162 -8.37 5.54 -25.85
CA LYS A 162 -7.57 4.35 -26.20
C LYS A 162 -8.30 3.06 -25.87
N ASN A 163 -9.03 3.05 -24.79
CA ASN A 163 -9.73 1.86 -24.30
C ASN A 163 -10.89 1.42 -25.18
N LEU A 164 -11.37 2.28 -26.08
CA LEU A 164 -12.37 1.89 -27.09
C LEU A 164 -11.88 0.71 -27.96
N THR A 165 -10.57 0.61 -28.17
CA THR A 165 -9.95 -0.47 -28.96
C THR A 165 -9.29 -1.54 -28.10
N GLU A 166 -8.74 -1.15 -26.93
CA GLU A 166 -7.99 -2.05 -26.04
C GLU A 166 -8.88 -2.92 -25.15
N ASN A 167 -10.09 -2.45 -24.86
CA ASN A 167 -11.12 -3.16 -24.07
C ASN A 167 -10.61 -3.70 -22.72
N ARG A 168 -9.88 -2.86 -21.97
CA ARG A 168 -9.36 -3.16 -20.63
C ARG A 168 -10.35 -2.70 -19.55
N LYS A 169 -10.30 -3.31 -18.37
CA LYS A 169 -10.99 -2.77 -17.20
C LYS A 169 -10.13 -1.65 -16.60
N LEU A 170 -10.57 -0.41 -16.75
CA LEU A 170 -9.90 0.75 -16.16
C LEU A 170 -10.42 1.06 -14.77
N THR A 171 -9.53 1.48 -13.89
CA THR A 171 -9.83 1.95 -12.53
C THR A 171 -9.01 3.22 -12.27
N TYR A 172 -9.66 4.25 -11.74
CA TYR A 172 -9.04 5.54 -11.46
C TYR A 172 -9.01 5.80 -9.96
N VAL A 173 -7.85 6.16 -9.43
CA VAL A 173 -7.64 6.49 -8.02
C VAL A 173 -6.97 7.85 -7.92
N ILE A 174 -7.52 8.75 -7.13
CA ILE A 174 -6.93 10.05 -6.85
C ILE A 174 -6.44 10.06 -5.41
N CYS A 175 -5.11 10.05 -5.24
CA CYS A 175 -4.46 10.15 -3.93
C CYS A 175 -4.28 11.61 -3.57
N THR A 176 -5.07 12.11 -2.64
CA THR A 176 -5.13 13.54 -2.30
C THR A 176 -5.15 13.76 -0.79
N ASN A 177 -4.71 14.92 -0.35
CA ASN A 177 -4.93 15.37 1.03
C ASN A 177 -6.38 15.85 1.28
N SER A 178 -7.23 15.86 0.25
CA SER A 178 -8.66 16.24 0.28
C SER A 178 -8.95 17.64 0.83
N VAL A 179 -7.95 18.51 0.94
CA VAL A 179 -8.11 19.87 1.47
C VAL A 179 -8.80 20.80 0.48
N ASN A 180 -8.72 20.50 -0.81
CA ASN A 180 -9.26 21.35 -1.87
C ASN A 180 -9.95 20.53 -2.97
N LEU A 181 -11.02 19.81 -2.61
CA LEU A 181 -11.84 19.07 -3.57
C LEU A 181 -12.87 20.02 -4.20
N THR A 182 -12.65 20.35 -5.48
CA THR A 182 -13.59 21.18 -6.26
C THR A 182 -14.74 20.36 -6.79
N ASP A 183 -15.89 21.02 -7.04
CA ASP A 183 -17.06 20.37 -7.65
C ASP A 183 -16.75 19.82 -9.03
N GLU A 184 -15.88 20.50 -9.78
CA GLU A 184 -15.41 20.03 -11.10
C GLU A 184 -14.69 18.68 -10.98
N LEU A 185 -13.78 18.53 -10.00
CA LEU A 185 -13.07 17.26 -9.77
C LEU A 185 -14.01 16.15 -9.31
N LEU A 186 -14.94 16.46 -8.41
CA LEU A 186 -15.94 15.50 -7.94
C LEU A 186 -16.90 15.05 -9.06
N ASN A 187 -17.28 15.96 -9.95
CA ASN A 187 -18.05 15.62 -11.17
C ASN A 187 -17.26 14.68 -12.09
N LEU A 188 -15.97 14.94 -12.29
CA LEU A 188 -15.08 14.05 -13.03
C LEU A 188 -15.02 12.65 -12.38
N CYS A 189 -14.85 12.59 -11.06
CA CYS A 189 -14.85 11.33 -10.31
C CYS A 189 -16.18 10.57 -10.48
N ARG A 190 -17.30 11.29 -10.47
CA ARG A 190 -18.63 10.69 -10.64
C ARG A 190 -18.78 10.12 -12.05
N GLN A 191 -18.37 10.87 -13.07
CA GLN A 191 -18.48 10.50 -14.47
C GLN A 191 -17.70 9.22 -14.80
N TYR A 192 -16.46 9.11 -14.32
CA TYR A 192 -15.55 8.01 -14.67
C TYR A 192 -15.40 6.95 -13.58
N GLY A 193 -16.19 7.03 -12.52
CA GLY A 193 -16.13 6.05 -11.45
C GLY A 193 -14.86 6.13 -10.61
N ALA A 194 -14.12 7.24 -10.63
CA ALA A 194 -12.89 7.40 -9.86
C ALA A 194 -13.14 7.37 -8.34
N VAL A 195 -12.19 6.80 -7.60
CA VAL A 195 -12.20 6.76 -6.15
C VAL A 195 -11.21 7.74 -5.55
N ILE A 196 -11.53 8.28 -4.38
CA ILE A 196 -10.66 9.17 -3.61
C ILE A 196 -9.93 8.34 -2.55
N SER A 197 -8.61 8.39 -2.57
CA SER A 197 -7.76 7.88 -1.49
C SER A 197 -7.19 9.06 -0.73
N THR A 198 -7.78 9.38 0.41
CA THR A 198 -7.36 10.54 1.19
C THR A 198 -6.34 10.19 2.27
N SER A 199 -5.78 11.21 2.87
CA SER A 199 -4.83 11.07 3.97
C SER A 199 -5.48 11.45 5.29
N LEU A 200 -5.51 10.53 6.25
CA LEU A 200 -5.96 10.80 7.62
C LEU A 200 -5.00 10.12 8.60
N ASP A 201 -4.19 10.89 9.33
CA ASP A 201 -3.15 10.31 10.18
C ASP A 201 -3.64 9.98 11.60
N GLY A 202 -4.85 10.35 11.96
CA GLY A 202 -5.42 10.14 13.29
C GLY A 202 -6.17 11.38 13.79
N PRO A 203 -6.22 11.61 15.12
CA PRO A 203 -6.92 12.76 15.70
C PRO A 203 -6.28 14.10 15.30
N LEU A 204 -7.01 15.19 15.54
CA LEU A 204 -6.67 16.55 15.14
C LEU A 204 -5.20 16.92 15.41
N TYR A 205 -4.76 16.74 16.64
CA TYR A 205 -3.40 17.16 17.05
C TYR A 205 -2.32 16.36 16.30
N LEU A 206 -2.50 15.06 16.11
CA LEU A 206 -1.56 14.19 15.40
C LEU A 206 -1.55 14.51 13.90
N HIS A 207 -2.73 14.64 13.31
CA HIS A 207 -2.84 14.95 11.88
C HIS A 207 -2.22 16.31 11.57
N ASN A 208 -2.54 17.35 12.32
CA ASN A 208 -2.00 18.70 12.11
C ASN A 208 -0.50 18.75 12.33
N HIS A 209 0.03 18.06 13.35
CA HIS A 209 1.47 17.94 13.56
C HIS A 209 2.17 17.32 12.35
N ASN A 210 1.65 16.20 11.86
CA ASN A 210 2.25 15.46 10.75
C ASN A 210 2.16 16.23 9.43
N ARG A 211 1.09 17.01 9.20
CA ARG A 211 0.81 17.70 7.93
C ARG A 211 1.33 19.13 7.89
N GLY A 212 1.88 19.64 9.00
CA GLY A 212 2.50 20.96 9.07
C GLY A 212 1.55 22.14 8.88
N LYS A 213 0.24 21.96 9.13
CA LYS A 213 -0.79 22.98 9.08
C LYS A 213 -1.76 22.83 10.24
N THR A 214 -2.12 23.93 10.87
CA THR A 214 -2.99 23.93 12.06
C THR A 214 -4.46 23.65 11.79
N ASP A 215 -4.90 23.80 10.54
CA ASP A 215 -6.29 23.59 10.07
C ASP A 215 -6.44 22.35 9.16
N SER A 216 -5.38 21.56 9.01
CA SER A 216 -5.36 20.42 8.08
C SER A 216 -6.45 19.39 8.39
N TYR A 217 -6.62 19.04 9.66
CA TYR A 217 -7.60 18.05 10.09
C TYR A 217 -9.04 18.47 9.76
N GLN A 218 -9.41 19.71 10.11
CA GLN A 218 -10.77 20.22 9.83
C GLN A 218 -11.06 20.23 8.33
N ARG A 219 -10.08 20.63 7.54
CA ARG A 219 -10.23 20.69 6.07
C ARG A 219 -10.32 19.31 5.43
N VAL A 220 -9.50 18.35 5.87
CA VAL A 220 -9.58 16.98 5.33
C VAL A 220 -10.90 16.30 5.72
N VAL A 221 -11.38 16.49 6.96
CA VAL A 221 -12.67 15.93 7.39
C VAL A 221 -13.83 16.54 6.59
N ALA A 222 -13.83 17.84 6.37
CA ALA A 222 -14.81 18.49 5.49
C ALA A 222 -14.73 17.97 4.05
N GLY A 223 -13.50 17.75 3.52
CA GLY A 223 -13.29 17.17 2.20
C GLY A 223 -13.81 15.74 2.09
N ILE A 224 -13.59 14.91 3.12
CA ILE A 224 -14.12 13.55 3.21
C ILE A 224 -15.64 13.56 3.17
N ALA A 225 -16.27 14.40 3.99
CA ALA A 225 -17.73 14.53 4.04
C ALA A 225 -18.30 14.94 2.67
N LYS A 226 -17.73 15.97 2.05
CA LYS A 226 -18.11 16.42 0.70
C LYS A 226 -17.95 15.33 -0.35
N ALA A 227 -16.82 14.63 -0.35
CA ALA A 227 -16.57 13.55 -1.31
C ALA A 227 -17.56 12.39 -1.14
N ARG A 228 -17.92 12.03 0.08
CA ARG A 228 -18.92 10.97 0.34
C ARG A 228 -20.33 11.38 -0.07
N GLU A 229 -20.72 12.61 0.20
CA GLU A 229 -22.00 13.15 -0.26
C GLU A 229 -22.14 13.06 -1.77
N GLU A 230 -21.07 13.40 -2.50
CA GLU A 230 -21.07 13.46 -3.96
C GLU A 230 -20.84 12.10 -4.65
N LEU A 231 -20.05 11.23 -4.07
CA LEU A 231 -19.60 9.98 -4.70
C LEU A 231 -20.15 8.71 -4.01
N GLY A 232 -20.64 8.82 -2.80
CA GLY A 232 -21.00 7.70 -1.94
C GLY A 232 -19.82 7.20 -1.07
N GLU A 233 -20.15 6.61 0.07
CA GLU A 233 -19.15 6.18 1.08
C GLU A 233 -18.12 5.18 0.53
N GLY A 234 -18.54 4.26 -0.33
CA GLY A 234 -17.68 3.22 -0.88
C GLY A 234 -16.58 3.74 -1.83
N ARG A 235 -16.62 5.02 -2.20
CA ARG A 235 -15.64 5.65 -3.09
C ARG A 235 -14.60 6.52 -2.40
N VAL A 236 -14.63 6.57 -1.08
CA VAL A 236 -13.69 7.37 -0.28
C VAL A 236 -13.00 6.46 0.73
N SER A 237 -11.70 6.30 0.57
CA SER A 237 -10.84 5.57 1.50
C SER A 237 -9.84 6.51 2.16
N ALA A 238 -9.30 6.12 3.31
CA ALA A 238 -8.28 6.89 3.99
C ALA A 238 -7.03 6.04 4.28
N LEU A 239 -5.88 6.70 4.20
CA LEU A 239 -4.57 6.13 4.46
C LEU A 239 -3.90 6.90 5.59
N MET A 240 -3.38 6.18 6.58
CA MET A 240 -2.57 6.69 7.67
C MET A 240 -1.09 6.46 7.37
N THR A 241 -0.27 7.51 7.51
CA THR A 241 1.19 7.37 7.47
C THR A 241 1.74 7.31 8.88
N THR A 242 2.41 6.19 9.21
CA THR A 242 3.02 5.99 10.53
C THR A 242 4.27 6.84 10.66
N SER A 243 4.29 7.76 11.61
CA SER A 243 5.47 8.51 12.05
C SER A 243 5.92 8.01 13.43
N GLU A 244 7.13 8.33 13.85
CA GLU A 244 7.60 8.01 15.19
C GLU A 244 6.65 8.60 16.26
N TYR A 245 6.20 9.83 16.04
CA TYR A 245 5.22 10.48 16.92
C TYR A 245 3.89 9.73 17.00
N SER A 246 3.41 9.15 15.90
CA SER A 246 2.14 8.44 15.85
C SER A 246 2.14 7.11 16.65
N LEU A 247 3.32 6.53 16.92
CA LEU A 247 3.43 5.27 17.67
C LEU A 247 2.91 5.36 19.10
N GLY A 248 2.85 6.57 19.67
CA GLY A 248 2.30 6.83 20.98
C GLY A 248 0.76 6.80 21.07
N PHE A 249 0.05 6.81 19.91
CA PHE A 249 -1.39 7.08 19.86
C PHE A 249 -2.20 6.03 19.08
N PRO A 250 -1.95 4.71 19.24
CA PRO A 250 -2.59 3.69 18.40
C PRO A 250 -4.11 3.61 18.58
N ARG A 251 -4.63 3.87 19.78
CA ARG A 251 -6.07 3.84 20.06
C ARG A 251 -6.76 5.06 19.47
N GLU A 252 -6.22 6.22 19.71
CA GLU A 252 -6.73 7.51 19.23
C GLU A 252 -6.76 7.56 17.69
N ILE A 253 -5.82 6.91 17.02
CA ILE A 253 -5.83 6.76 15.56
C ILE A 253 -7.03 5.93 15.12
N ILE A 254 -7.26 4.78 15.75
CA ILE A 254 -8.41 3.91 15.43
C ILE A 254 -9.73 4.64 15.71
N ASP A 255 -9.82 5.34 16.84
CA ASP A 255 -11.03 6.09 17.22
C ASP A 255 -11.30 7.22 16.22
N ALA A 256 -10.27 7.98 15.79
CA ALA A 256 -10.41 9.02 14.78
C ALA A 256 -10.95 8.46 13.44
N TYR A 257 -10.52 7.26 13.02
CA TYR A 257 -11.06 6.61 11.83
C TYR A 257 -12.54 6.22 12.01
N ARG A 258 -12.91 5.66 13.16
CA ARG A 258 -14.29 5.31 13.47
C ARG A 258 -15.20 6.54 13.54
N GLU A 259 -14.77 7.60 14.19
CA GLU A 259 -15.48 8.88 14.28
C GLU A 259 -15.72 9.51 12.92
N ASN A 260 -14.78 9.33 11.99
CA ASN A 260 -14.92 9.77 10.61
C ASN A 260 -15.58 8.71 9.69
N GLY A 261 -16.25 7.69 10.25
CA GLY A 261 -17.06 6.71 9.51
C GLY A 261 -16.28 5.72 8.68
N PHE A 262 -14.98 5.51 8.93
CA PHE A 262 -14.20 4.48 8.24
C PHE A 262 -14.30 3.12 8.94
N HIS A 263 -14.55 2.06 8.17
CA HIS A 263 -14.61 0.68 8.65
C HIS A 263 -13.28 -0.06 8.50
N SER A 264 -12.31 0.55 7.83
CA SER A 264 -10.97 0.01 7.61
C SER A 264 -9.94 1.13 7.71
N ILE A 265 -8.73 0.75 8.08
CA ILE A 265 -7.58 1.64 8.10
C ILE A 265 -6.45 1.04 7.27
N PHE A 266 -5.92 1.80 6.34
CA PHE A 266 -4.69 1.44 5.65
C PHE A 266 -3.52 2.14 6.34
N ILE A 267 -2.60 1.35 6.90
CA ILE A 267 -1.43 1.85 7.61
C ILE A 267 -0.21 1.77 6.70
N ARG A 268 0.32 2.92 6.31
CA ARG A 268 1.58 3.01 5.57
C ARG A 268 2.74 3.21 6.54
N GLN A 269 3.72 2.33 6.46
CA GLN A 269 4.97 2.50 7.19
C GLN A 269 5.81 3.58 6.51
N PHE A 270 6.33 4.51 7.31
CA PHE A 270 7.32 5.47 6.84
C PHE A 270 8.71 4.85 6.88
N PHE A 271 9.37 4.80 5.74
CA PHE A 271 10.79 4.47 5.65
C PHE A 271 11.58 5.76 5.53
N HIS A 272 12.22 6.17 6.61
CA HIS A 272 13.14 7.28 6.55
C HIS A 272 14.41 6.83 5.82
N VAL A 273 14.55 7.20 4.56
CA VAL A 273 15.83 7.15 3.86
C VAL A 273 16.64 8.36 4.29
N SER A 274 17.13 8.36 5.53
CA SER A 274 18.10 9.37 5.94
C SER A 274 19.45 9.03 5.31
N GLN A 275 20.10 9.99 4.72
CA GLN A 275 21.49 9.91 4.27
C GLN A 275 22.51 9.69 5.41
N LYS A 276 22.06 9.51 6.65
CA LYS A 276 22.89 9.20 7.83
C LYS A 276 22.24 8.09 8.64
N HIS A 277 22.71 6.88 8.40
CA HIS A 277 22.67 5.71 9.28
C HIS A 277 21.73 5.73 10.51
N ARG A 278 20.49 5.24 10.34
CA ARG A 278 19.80 4.41 11.32
C ARG A 278 18.79 3.54 10.58
N VAL A 279 19.15 2.29 10.39
CA VAL A 279 18.24 1.22 9.96
C VAL A 279 17.23 1.05 11.09
N LEU A 280 16.02 1.54 10.93
CA LEU A 280 14.90 1.10 11.76
C LEU A 280 14.58 -0.34 11.33
N HIS A 281 14.54 -1.21 12.32
CA HIS A 281 14.30 -2.65 12.20
C HIS A 281 13.06 -2.95 11.31
N PRO A 282 13.09 -3.99 10.47
CA PRO A 282 12.01 -4.32 9.51
C PRO A 282 10.77 -4.96 10.15
N THR A 283 10.39 -4.58 11.36
CA THR A 283 9.43 -5.32 12.20
C THR A 283 7.95 -4.96 11.99
N LEU A 284 7.61 -4.03 11.11
CA LEU A 284 6.21 -3.65 10.87
C LEU A 284 5.86 -3.75 9.37
N ARG A 285 5.78 -4.97 8.86
CA ARG A 285 5.18 -5.24 7.55
C ARG A 285 3.69 -5.58 7.75
N HIS A 286 2.83 -4.73 7.19
CA HIS A 286 1.40 -4.96 6.91
C HIS A 286 0.56 -5.61 8.02
N LEU A 287 0.03 -4.80 8.91
CA LEU A 287 -1.12 -5.20 9.74
C LEU A 287 -2.41 -4.76 9.00
N ILE A 288 -3.00 -5.68 8.24
CA ILE A 288 -4.37 -5.52 7.75
C ILE A 288 -5.28 -6.11 8.83
N ILE A 289 -5.99 -5.26 9.55
CA ILE A 289 -7.00 -5.71 10.50
C ILE A 289 -8.33 -5.76 9.74
N HIS A 290 -8.67 -6.95 9.22
CA HIS A 290 -10.05 -7.24 8.81
C HIS A 290 -10.80 -7.80 10.02
N ARG A 291 -11.85 -7.13 10.48
CA ARG A 291 -12.90 -7.75 11.28
C ARG A 291 -13.99 -8.26 10.34
N LYS A 292 -14.28 -9.58 10.45
CA LYS A 292 -15.55 -10.14 10.02
C LYS A 292 -16.67 -9.63 10.92
#